data_12523e26416c000b957ce54b482e8338
#
_entry.id   12523e26416c000b957ce54b482e8338
#
_cell.length_a   1.000
_cell.length_b   1.000
_cell.length_c   1.000
_cell.angle_alpha   90.00
_cell.angle_beta   90.00
_cell.angle_gamma   90.00
#
_symmetry.space_group_name_H-M   'P 1'
#
loop_
_entity.id
_entity.type
_entity.pdbx_description
1 polymer ?
#
loop_
_entity_poly.entity_id
_entity_poly.type
_entity_poly.pdbx_seq_one_letter_code
_entity_poly.pdbx_strand_id
1 'polypeptide(L)'
;MAHLVREGDVAADYLVALLDIADLDGDVDMDVEGSRATVSIVEGSLSHLVGSDGSVLEALQELTRLAVQNQTGERSRLMLDIAGYRARRRDELSALGRRAAEDAKSSGEAVRLEPMSAFERKIVHDAVAAAGCVSDSEGQEPSRRVVVRPA
;
A
#
# COMPACT_ATOMS: atom_id res chain seq x y z
N MET A 1 16.15 5.23 16.93
CA MET A 1 15.12 6.29 16.97
C MET A 1 15.57 7.57 16.27
N ALA A 2 16.72 8.15 16.66
CA ALA A 2 17.20 9.39 16.05
C ALA A 2 17.42 9.27 14.53
N HIS A 3 17.93 8.16 14.05
CA HIS A 3 18.14 7.96 12.61
C HIS A 3 16.81 7.84 11.85
N LEU A 4 15.75 7.30 12.48
CA LEU A 4 14.42 7.22 11.86
C LEU A 4 13.78 8.60 11.75
N VAL A 5 13.96 9.45 12.76
CA VAL A 5 13.52 10.85 12.71
C VAL A 5 14.23 11.57 11.55
N ARG A 6 15.53 11.36 11.42
CA ARG A 6 16.31 11.95 10.32
C ARG A 6 15.81 11.46 8.96
N GLU A 7 15.55 10.16 8.81
CA GLU A 7 14.98 9.62 7.57
C GLU A 7 13.65 10.31 7.24
N GLY A 8 12.78 10.46 8.22
CA GLY A 8 11.51 11.13 8.06
C GLY A 8 11.66 12.59 7.66
N ASP A 9 12.59 13.31 8.29
CA ASP A 9 12.84 14.71 7.96
C ASP A 9 13.37 14.88 6.53
N VAL A 10 14.31 14.04 6.11
CA VAL A 10 14.84 14.06 4.74
C VAL A 10 13.74 13.75 3.73
N ALA A 11 12.93 12.75 4.02
CA ALA A 11 11.80 12.36 3.16
C ALA A 11 10.77 13.50 3.05
N ALA A 12 10.42 14.13 4.18
CA ALA A 12 9.48 15.24 4.20
C ALA A 12 10.01 16.43 3.39
N ASP A 13 11.26 16.79 3.55
CA ASP A 13 11.88 17.87 2.77
C ASP A 13 11.86 17.58 1.28
N TYR A 14 12.16 16.35 0.89
CA TYR A 14 12.11 15.92 -0.51
C TYR A 14 10.69 16.06 -1.09
N LEU A 15 9.69 15.62 -0.34
CA LEU A 15 8.30 15.64 -0.80
C LEU A 15 7.73 17.06 -0.84
N VAL A 16 8.07 17.91 0.13
CA VAL A 16 7.69 19.33 0.10
C VAL A 16 8.27 20.01 -1.14
N ALA A 17 9.53 19.77 -1.43
CA ALA A 17 10.18 20.33 -2.62
C ALA A 17 9.53 19.82 -3.91
N LEU A 18 9.16 18.54 -3.96
CA LEU A 18 8.47 17.95 -5.12
C LEU A 18 7.09 18.59 -5.32
N LEU A 19 6.31 18.77 -4.27
CA LEU A 19 5.01 19.42 -4.34
C LEU A 19 5.13 20.86 -4.83
N ASP A 20 6.12 21.60 -4.33
CA ASP A 20 6.38 22.98 -4.76
C ASP A 20 6.74 23.05 -6.25
N ILE A 21 7.63 22.18 -6.72
CA ILE A 21 8.05 22.14 -8.13
C ILE A 21 6.87 21.78 -9.04
N ALA A 22 6.02 20.86 -8.59
CA ALA A 22 4.86 20.41 -9.35
C ALA A 22 3.66 21.35 -9.22
N ASP A 23 3.77 22.40 -8.42
CA ASP A 23 2.68 23.35 -8.13
C ASP A 23 1.43 22.63 -7.58
N LEU A 24 1.66 21.75 -6.60
CA LEU A 24 0.60 20.97 -5.95
C LEU A 24 0.46 21.40 -4.50
N ASP A 25 -0.77 21.44 -4.03
CA ASP A 25 -1.07 21.64 -2.62
C ASP A 25 -1.03 20.31 -1.88
N GLY A 26 -0.62 20.36 -0.63
CA GLY A 26 -0.62 19.21 0.26
C GLY A 26 0.28 19.48 1.46
N ASP A 27 -0.08 18.91 2.59
CA ASP A 27 0.73 18.97 3.80
C ASP A 27 1.45 17.63 3.99
N VAL A 28 2.70 17.70 4.41
CA VAL A 28 3.54 16.52 4.64
C VAL A 28 3.68 16.32 6.15
N ASP A 29 3.17 15.20 6.65
CA ASP A 29 3.31 14.79 8.05
C ASP A 29 4.30 13.64 8.14
N MET A 30 5.03 13.57 9.25
CA MET A 30 6.03 12.55 9.51
C MET A 30 5.85 11.97 10.91
N ASP A 31 6.01 10.66 11.03
CA ASP A 31 5.96 9.94 12.29
C ASP A 31 6.94 8.75 12.26
N VAL A 32 7.10 8.11 13.40
CA VAL A 32 7.89 6.87 13.52
C VAL A 32 7.00 5.81 14.14
N GLU A 33 6.81 4.72 13.41
CA GLU A 33 6.03 3.57 13.87
C GLU A 33 6.93 2.34 13.95
N GLY A 34 7.18 1.88 15.18
CA GLY A 34 8.09 0.77 15.42
C GLY A 34 9.51 1.07 14.94
N SER A 35 10.00 0.30 13.97
CA SER A 35 11.34 0.45 13.40
C SER A 35 11.33 1.12 12.02
N ARG A 36 10.30 1.89 11.71
CA ARG A 36 10.09 2.46 10.38
C ARG A 36 9.63 3.91 10.48
N ALA A 37 10.21 4.79 9.66
CA ALA A 37 9.70 6.13 9.47
C ALA A 37 8.46 6.08 8.55
N THR A 38 7.44 6.85 8.88
CA THR A 38 6.23 6.98 8.06
C THR A 38 6.06 8.43 7.67
N VAL A 39 5.70 8.66 6.41
CA VAL A 39 5.47 9.99 5.87
C VAL A 39 4.14 9.96 5.14
N SER A 40 3.31 10.97 5.36
CA SER A 40 1.99 11.07 4.74
C SER A 40 1.83 12.42 4.06
N ILE A 41 1.25 12.42 2.87
CA ILE A 41 0.81 13.64 2.21
C ILE A 41 -0.70 13.71 2.38
N VAL A 42 -1.15 14.76 3.03
CA VAL A 42 -2.57 14.98 3.35
C VAL A 42 -3.02 16.33 2.81
N GLU A 43 -4.31 16.52 2.66
CA GLU A 43 -4.93 17.74 2.14
C GLU A 43 -4.48 18.10 0.72
N GLY A 44 -5.41 18.42 -0.13
CA GLY A 44 -5.18 18.76 -1.52
C GLY A 44 -5.77 17.75 -2.49
N SER A 45 -5.68 18.05 -3.78
CA SER A 45 -6.15 17.16 -4.85
C SER A 45 -5.02 16.24 -5.28
N LEU A 46 -4.87 15.10 -4.60
CA LEU A 46 -3.70 14.24 -4.68
C LEU A 46 -3.96 12.90 -5.41
N SER A 47 -5.14 12.70 -5.98
CA SER A 47 -5.51 11.42 -6.59
C SER A 47 -4.54 10.98 -7.70
N HIS A 48 -4.00 11.91 -8.46
CA HIS A 48 -3.04 11.60 -9.54
C HIS A 48 -1.66 11.17 -9.00
N LEU A 49 -1.34 11.49 -7.74
CA LEU A 49 -0.10 11.04 -7.10
C LEU A 49 -0.25 9.61 -6.55
N VAL A 50 -1.44 9.11 -6.44
CA VAL A 50 -1.72 7.73 -6.07
C VAL A 50 -1.78 6.83 -7.31
N GLY A 51 -2.46 7.28 -8.34
CA GLY A 51 -2.78 6.48 -9.53
C GLY A 51 -4.03 5.65 -9.31
N SER A 52 -4.51 5.01 -10.38
CA SER A 52 -5.77 4.23 -10.33
C SER A 52 -5.66 2.98 -9.44
N ASP A 53 -4.46 2.43 -9.31
CA ASP A 53 -4.17 1.18 -8.60
C ASP A 53 -3.08 1.34 -7.53
N GLY A 54 -2.69 2.56 -7.20
CA GLY A 54 -1.61 2.84 -6.26
C GLY A 54 -0.21 2.77 -6.87
N SER A 55 -0.08 2.58 -8.18
CA SER A 55 1.22 2.44 -8.85
C SER A 55 2.06 3.71 -8.78
N VAL A 56 1.43 4.88 -8.87
CA VAL A 56 2.14 6.17 -8.76
C VAL A 56 2.64 6.36 -7.33
N LEU A 57 1.83 6.04 -6.33
CA LEU A 57 2.23 6.07 -4.92
C LEU A 57 3.45 5.16 -4.67
N GLU A 58 3.44 3.93 -5.20
CA GLU A 58 4.56 2.99 -5.05
C GLU A 58 5.83 3.54 -5.69
N ALA A 59 5.73 4.11 -6.89
CA ALA A 59 6.87 4.71 -7.57
C ALA A 59 7.42 5.90 -6.79
N LEU A 60 6.55 6.75 -6.26
CA LEU A 60 6.95 7.90 -5.46
C LEU A 60 7.61 7.47 -4.15
N GLN A 61 7.11 6.40 -3.52
CA GLN A 61 7.74 5.83 -2.34
C GLN A 61 9.18 5.38 -2.63
N GLU A 62 9.40 4.70 -3.74
CA GLU A 62 10.75 4.25 -4.13
C GLU A 62 11.68 5.45 -4.39
N LEU A 63 11.21 6.47 -5.09
CA LEU A 63 11.99 7.69 -5.31
C LEU A 63 12.34 8.38 -3.99
N THR A 64 11.40 8.42 -3.06
CA THR A 64 11.61 9.02 -1.74
C THR A 64 12.64 8.23 -0.93
N ARG A 65 12.56 6.90 -0.96
CA ARG A 65 13.55 6.02 -0.33
C ARG A 65 14.95 6.24 -0.91
N LEU A 66 15.07 6.39 -2.22
CA LEU A 66 16.35 6.66 -2.87
C LEU A 66 16.89 8.03 -2.49
N ALA A 67 16.05 9.04 -2.38
CA ALA A 67 16.47 10.37 -1.92
C ALA A 67 17.02 10.32 -0.48
N VAL A 68 16.35 9.58 0.40
CA VAL A 68 16.81 9.37 1.77
C VAL A 68 18.15 8.63 1.79
N GLN A 69 18.27 7.54 1.04
CA GLN A 69 19.51 6.77 0.94
C GLN A 69 20.68 7.64 0.43
N ASN A 70 20.41 8.49 -0.55
CA ASN A 70 21.42 9.38 -1.11
C ASN A 70 21.97 10.36 -0.08
N GLN A 71 21.13 10.82 0.85
CA GLN A 71 21.54 11.77 1.89
C GLN A 71 22.08 11.12 3.16
N THR A 72 21.55 9.98 3.56
CA THR A 72 21.94 9.30 4.81
C THR A 72 23.02 8.25 4.61
N GLY A 73 23.19 7.77 3.37
CA GLY A 73 24.13 6.69 3.05
C GLY A 73 23.60 5.29 3.37
N GLU A 74 22.37 5.17 3.89
CA GLU A 74 21.79 3.90 4.30
C GLU A 74 20.43 3.68 3.62
N ARG A 75 20.09 2.42 3.35
CA ARG A 75 18.80 2.06 2.80
C ARG A 75 17.69 2.42 3.78
N SER A 76 16.63 3.00 3.25
CA SER A 76 15.45 3.36 4.04
C SER A 76 14.31 2.38 3.78
N ARG A 77 13.59 2.04 4.83
CA ARG A 77 12.36 1.24 4.76
C ARG A 77 11.13 2.11 5.04
N LEU A 78 11.26 3.42 4.86
CA LEU A 78 10.16 4.33 5.13
C LEU A 78 8.91 3.95 4.33
N MET A 79 7.76 4.23 4.90
CA MET A 79 6.46 4.03 4.26
C MET A 79 5.87 5.39 3.91
N LEU A 80 5.50 5.56 2.66
CA LEU A 80 4.79 6.75 2.19
C LEU A 80 3.32 6.41 1.99
N ASP A 81 2.43 7.26 2.48
CA ASP A 81 1.02 7.21 2.15
C ASP A 81 0.56 8.57 1.62
N ILE A 82 -0.46 8.55 0.79
CA ILE A 82 -1.04 9.76 0.18
C ILE A 82 -2.56 9.69 0.31
N ALA A 83 -3.14 10.72 0.95
CA ALA A 83 -4.58 10.89 1.09
C ALA A 83 -5.29 9.69 1.74
N GLY A 84 -4.61 8.97 2.63
CA GLY A 84 -5.16 7.80 3.33
C GLY A 84 -5.42 6.59 2.44
N TYR A 85 -4.75 6.50 1.30
CA TYR A 85 -4.96 5.44 0.31
C TYR A 85 -4.74 4.04 0.89
N ARG A 86 -3.66 3.83 1.65
CA ARG A 86 -3.32 2.48 2.13
C ARG A 86 -4.37 1.89 3.06
N ALA A 87 -4.91 2.71 3.97
CA ALA A 87 -5.97 2.26 4.88
C ALA A 87 -7.26 1.93 4.11
N ARG A 88 -7.66 2.80 3.17
CA ARG A 88 -8.84 2.55 2.34
C ARG A 88 -8.68 1.30 1.49
N ARG A 89 -7.51 1.12 0.88
CA ARG A 89 -7.24 -0.05 0.04
C ARG A 89 -7.26 -1.33 0.85
N ARG A 90 -6.72 -1.31 2.07
CA ARG A 90 -6.79 -2.45 2.98
C ARG A 90 -8.24 -2.83 3.30
N ASP A 91 -9.08 -1.83 3.60
CA ASP A 91 -10.49 -2.05 3.88
C ASP A 91 -11.23 -2.61 2.67
N GLU A 92 -10.96 -2.09 1.48
CA GLU A 92 -11.53 -2.60 0.22
C GLU A 92 -11.15 -4.05 -0.03
N LEU A 93 -9.87 -4.39 0.16
CA LEU A 93 -9.38 -5.76 -0.06
C LEU A 93 -9.92 -6.73 0.98
N SER A 94 -10.05 -6.31 2.23
CA SER A 94 -10.67 -7.11 3.29
C SER A 94 -12.14 -7.38 2.98
N ALA A 95 -12.87 -6.37 2.51
CA ALA A 95 -14.27 -6.52 2.08
C ALA A 95 -14.38 -7.43 0.87
N LEU A 96 -13.46 -7.32 -0.09
CA LEU A 96 -13.40 -8.19 -1.26
C LEU A 96 -13.21 -9.66 -0.85
N GLY A 97 -12.30 -9.91 0.08
CA GLY A 97 -12.05 -11.26 0.61
C GLY A 97 -13.28 -11.85 1.30
N ARG A 98 -13.97 -11.05 2.10
CA ARG A 98 -15.22 -11.50 2.76
C ARG A 98 -16.30 -11.83 1.75
N ARG A 99 -16.51 -10.97 0.74
CA ARG A 99 -17.52 -11.24 -0.31
C ARG A 99 -17.19 -12.49 -1.10
N ALA A 100 -15.93 -12.68 -1.49
CA ALA A 100 -15.49 -13.87 -2.20
C ALA A 100 -15.72 -15.14 -1.38
N ALA A 101 -15.47 -15.08 -0.06
CA ALA A 101 -15.75 -16.20 0.85
C ALA A 101 -17.26 -16.52 0.90
N GLU A 102 -18.11 -15.51 1.00
CA GLU A 102 -19.56 -15.69 0.99
C GLU A 102 -20.04 -16.31 -0.33
N ASP A 103 -19.52 -15.81 -1.46
CA ASP A 103 -19.86 -16.34 -2.78
C ASP A 103 -19.43 -17.81 -2.93
N ALA A 104 -18.25 -18.16 -2.46
CA ALA A 104 -17.74 -19.54 -2.49
C ALA A 104 -18.60 -20.45 -1.63
N LYS A 105 -19.00 -20.01 -0.44
CA LYS A 105 -19.90 -20.78 0.44
C LYS A 105 -21.27 -20.99 -0.19
N SER A 106 -21.84 -19.94 -0.79
CA SER A 106 -23.17 -19.99 -1.39
C SER A 106 -23.23 -20.86 -2.63
N SER A 107 -22.21 -20.77 -3.49
CA SER A 107 -22.17 -21.50 -4.75
C SER A 107 -21.58 -22.91 -4.63
N GLY A 108 -20.74 -23.14 -3.62
CA GLY A 108 -19.97 -24.37 -3.49
C GLY A 108 -18.80 -24.46 -4.47
N GLU A 109 -18.52 -23.37 -5.20
CA GLU A 109 -17.50 -23.33 -6.24
C GLU A 109 -16.38 -22.34 -5.89
N ALA A 110 -15.23 -22.53 -6.53
CA ALA A 110 -14.10 -21.62 -6.38
C ALA A 110 -14.40 -20.26 -7.00
N VAL A 111 -13.95 -19.19 -6.34
CA VAL A 111 -14.04 -17.81 -6.85
C VAL A 111 -12.65 -17.31 -7.16
N ARG A 112 -12.42 -16.90 -8.40
CA ARG A 112 -11.14 -16.33 -8.85
C ARG A 112 -11.24 -14.82 -8.87
N LEU A 113 -10.27 -14.17 -8.19
CA LEU A 113 -10.22 -12.71 -8.13
C LEU A 113 -9.30 -12.15 -9.20
N GLU A 114 -9.37 -10.84 -9.40
CA GLU A 114 -8.48 -10.15 -10.31
C GLU A 114 -7.03 -10.23 -9.83
N PRO A 115 -6.03 -10.16 -10.73
CA PRO A 115 -4.63 -10.12 -10.32
C PRO A 115 -4.33 -8.95 -9.38
N MET A 116 -3.47 -9.18 -8.41
CA MET A 116 -3.04 -8.15 -7.46
C MET A 116 -1.65 -8.47 -6.92
N SER A 117 -1.02 -7.48 -6.28
CA SER A 117 0.32 -7.62 -5.73
C SER A 117 0.37 -8.65 -4.60
N ALA A 118 1.57 -9.12 -4.26
CA ALA A 118 1.76 -10.07 -3.17
C ALA A 118 1.24 -9.52 -1.83
N PHE A 119 1.49 -8.24 -1.57
CA PHE A 119 1.01 -7.57 -0.36
C PHE A 119 -0.52 -7.54 -0.31
N GLU A 120 -1.16 -7.20 -1.43
CA GLU A 120 -2.62 -7.17 -1.53
C GLU A 120 -3.22 -8.56 -1.38
N ARG A 121 -2.61 -9.56 -2.02
CA ARG A 121 -3.08 -10.95 -1.89
C ARG A 121 -3.05 -11.43 -0.44
N LYS A 122 -2.05 -11.02 0.33
CA LYS A 122 -1.97 -11.38 1.75
C LYS A 122 -3.17 -10.84 2.53
N ILE A 123 -3.58 -9.61 2.28
CA ILE A 123 -4.75 -9.00 2.93
C ILE A 123 -6.00 -9.80 2.63
N VAL A 124 -6.18 -10.18 1.36
CA VAL A 124 -7.32 -11.00 0.93
C VAL A 124 -7.29 -12.39 1.57
N HIS A 125 -6.14 -13.05 1.59
CA HIS A 125 -5.99 -14.38 2.24
C HIS A 125 -6.38 -14.32 3.71
N ASP A 126 -5.94 -13.29 4.43
CA ASP A 126 -6.25 -13.12 5.85
C ASP A 126 -7.77 -12.92 6.06
N ALA A 127 -8.42 -12.12 5.22
CA ALA A 127 -9.86 -11.90 5.28
C ALA A 127 -10.67 -13.16 4.96
N VAL A 128 -10.23 -13.94 3.97
CA VAL A 128 -10.85 -15.22 3.59
C VAL A 128 -10.74 -16.23 4.72
N ALA A 129 -9.57 -16.35 5.33
CA ALA A 129 -9.35 -17.25 6.46
C ALA A 129 -10.24 -16.86 7.65
N ALA A 130 -10.34 -15.57 7.96
CA ALA A 130 -11.20 -15.07 9.03
C ALA A 130 -12.70 -15.36 8.75
N ALA A 131 -13.09 -15.46 7.49
CA ALA A 131 -14.46 -15.79 7.07
C ALA A 131 -14.71 -17.30 7.00
N GLY A 132 -13.74 -18.14 7.36
CA GLY A 132 -13.88 -19.59 7.42
C GLY A 132 -13.74 -20.32 6.08
N CYS A 133 -13.12 -19.71 5.10
CA CYS A 133 -12.81 -20.32 3.81
C CYS A 133 -11.30 -20.51 3.64
N VAL A 134 -10.91 -21.20 2.58
CA VAL A 134 -9.50 -21.40 2.21
C VAL A 134 -9.21 -20.67 0.90
N SER A 135 -7.96 -20.27 0.73
CA SER A 135 -7.54 -19.59 -0.49
C SER A 135 -6.10 -19.89 -0.84
N ASP A 136 -5.81 -19.84 -2.13
CA ASP A 136 -4.46 -20.00 -2.70
C ASP A 136 -4.22 -18.89 -3.71
N SER A 137 -2.96 -18.67 -4.04
CA SER A 137 -2.60 -17.81 -5.17
C SER A 137 -2.26 -18.65 -6.38
N GLU A 138 -2.78 -18.27 -7.55
CA GLU A 138 -2.53 -18.92 -8.83
C GLU A 138 -1.93 -17.95 -9.84
N GLY A 139 -1.21 -18.48 -10.82
CA GLY A 139 -0.60 -17.69 -11.88
C GLY A 139 0.79 -17.21 -11.55
N GLN A 140 1.37 -16.44 -12.45
CA GLN A 140 2.70 -15.86 -12.31
C GLN A 140 2.61 -14.34 -12.33
N GLU A 141 3.50 -13.69 -11.61
CA GLU A 141 3.56 -12.23 -11.63
C GLU A 141 3.76 -11.71 -13.09
N PRO A 142 3.11 -10.61 -13.50
CA PRO A 142 2.25 -9.74 -12.70
C PRO A 142 0.76 -10.14 -12.69
N SER A 143 0.42 -11.31 -13.20
CA SER A 143 -0.99 -11.77 -13.34
C SER A 143 -1.41 -12.77 -12.26
N ARG A 144 -0.68 -12.82 -11.15
CA ARG A 144 -0.98 -13.73 -10.05
C ARG A 144 -2.19 -13.25 -9.25
N ARG A 145 -3.09 -14.18 -8.96
CA ARG A 145 -4.40 -13.88 -8.35
C ARG A 145 -4.73 -14.81 -7.19
N VAL A 146 -5.68 -14.40 -6.36
CA VAL A 146 -6.23 -15.22 -5.29
C VAL A 146 -7.40 -16.05 -5.84
N VAL A 147 -7.44 -17.33 -5.44
CA VAL A 147 -8.56 -18.23 -5.68
C VAL A 147 -9.12 -18.63 -4.32
N VAL A 148 -10.40 -18.39 -4.11
CA VAL A 148 -11.11 -18.66 -2.85
C VAL A 148 -11.96 -19.92 -3.02
N ARG A 149 -11.86 -20.83 -2.06
CA ARG A 149 -12.65 -22.09 -2.07
C ARG A 149 -13.43 -22.22 -0.76
N PRO A 150 -14.62 -22.84 -0.80
CA PRO A 150 -15.31 -23.16 0.44
C PRO A 150 -14.47 -24.14 1.27
N ALA A 151 -14.51 -24.00 2.58
CA ALA A 151 -13.79 -24.88 3.50
C ALA A 151 -14.50 -26.24 3.66
#